data_8d266f04b2fe93c00641f9a582797710
#
_entry.id   8d266f04b2fe93c00641f9a582797710
#
_cell.length_a   1.000
_cell.length_b   1.000
_cell.length_c   1.000
_cell.angle_alpha   90.00
_cell.angle_beta   90.00
_cell.angle_gamma   90.00
#
_symmetry.space_group_name_H-M   'P 1'
#
loop_
_entity.id
_entity.type
_entity.pdbx_description
1 polymer ?
#
loop_
_entity_poly.entity_id
_entity_poly.type
_entity_poly.pdbx_seq_one_letter_code
_entity_poly.pdbx_strand_id
1 'polypeptide(L)'
;MDNKIIDLFSGAGGLTTGFHLAGFESLCAIDQNKKALQTYHHNYPNAKVICDDIRNIKPSDLRSLLNLKIGELAVIIGGTPCQGFSRNVPAEYRYLEDPRNQLYQNFLEFIEEFRPRYVVIENVPEILRAYQGKVKYEIFGKLEKLGYRVNAKSLNASHYGVPQIRSRAFFIASLEHLLQFPEPTHSKDYQHKNDQQLELFSGYLSPITTVREAIGDLPPLEAGQSYELGDYPEPYQNHYQKILRHKNKKITNHIARQLSSIQLARVRLLKEGQDARNLPADLAPKKYYSGAYGRLFWEQPAKTITRWVFHPGSGRFFHPSQDRVISIREAARLHSYPDTFHFLGTYTEMASQIGESVPPLLARVIAEAILRAF
;
A
#
# COMPACT_ATOMS: atom_id res chain seq x y z
N MET A 1 -2.83 2.41 -27.70
CA MET A 1 -3.03 1.16 -26.95
C MET A 1 -3.82 1.46 -25.69
N ASP A 2 -4.80 0.63 -25.41
CA ASP A 2 -5.62 0.88 -24.24
C ASP A 2 -4.84 0.50 -22.97
N ASN A 3 -4.48 1.48 -22.15
CA ASN A 3 -3.83 1.28 -20.85
C ASN A 3 -4.83 0.74 -19.81
N LYS A 4 -5.51 -0.37 -20.13
CA LYS A 4 -6.58 -0.93 -19.30
C LYS A 4 -6.08 -2.03 -18.41
N ILE A 5 -6.54 -2.02 -17.14
CA ILE A 5 -6.18 -3.03 -16.14
C ILE A 5 -7.41 -3.73 -15.56
N ILE A 6 -7.19 -4.96 -15.09
CA ILE A 6 -8.08 -5.66 -14.16
C ILE A 6 -7.32 -5.85 -12.84
N ASP A 7 -7.96 -5.52 -11.71
CA ASP A 7 -7.40 -5.65 -10.37
C ASP A 7 -8.08 -6.81 -9.62
N LEU A 8 -7.34 -7.88 -9.43
CA LEU A 8 -7.77 -9.07 -8.70
C LEU A 8 -7.31 -8.97 -7.24
N PHE A 9 -8.20 -9.24 -6.29
CA PHE A 9 -7.98 -8.99 -4.86
C PHE A 9 -7.73 -7.50 -4.56
N SER A 10 -8.53 -6.64 -5.18
CA SER A 10 -8.29 -5.21 -5.29
C SER A 10 -8.30 -4.46 -3.94
N GLY A 11 -9.00 -4.99 -2.93
CA GLY A 11 -9.27 -4.24 -1.72
C GLY A 11 -9.90 -2.88 -2.02
N ALA A 12 -9.39 -1.83 -1.40
CA ALA A 12 -9.82 -0.45 -1.67
C ALA A 12 -9.13 0.18 -2.89
N GLY A 13 -8.23 -0.52 -3.59
CA GLY A 13 -7.63 -0.05 -4.83
C GLY A 13 -6.25 0.61 -4.68
N GLY A 14 -5.42 0.18 -3.74
CA GLY A 14 -4.07 0.75 -3.58
C GLY A 14 -3.16 0.53 -4.80
N LEU A 15 -3.14 -0.69 -5.35
CA LEU A 15 -2.45 -0.98 -6.63
C LEU A 15 -3.06 -0.17 -7.77
N THR A 16 -4.38 -0.22 -7.94
CA THR A 16 -5.10 0.56 -8.95
C THR A 16 -4.78 2.04 -8.86
N THR A 17 -4.71 2.63 -7.64
CA THR A 17 -4.36 4.04 -7.46
C THR A 17 -2.99 4.37 -8.06
N GLY A 18 -1.99 3.52 -7.81
CA GLY A 18 -0.65 3.71 -8.39
C GLY A 18 -0.65 3.59 -9.91
N PHE A 19 -1.36 2.61 -10.46
CA PHE A 19 -1.52 2.45 -11.91
C PHE A 19 -2.28 3.62 -12.54
N HIS A 20 -3.34 4.10 -11.89
CA HIS A 20 -4.09 5.29 -12.33
C HIS A 20 -3.21 6.55 -12.36
N LEU A 21 -2.37 6.75 -11.33
CA LEU A 21 -1.39 7.86 -11.30
C LEU A 21 -0.36 7.78 -12.43
N ALA A 22 -0.11 6.60 -12.98
CA ALA A 22 0.73 6.38 -14.15
C ALA A 22 -0.04 6.45 -15.49
N GLY A 23 -1.36 6.67 -15.48
CA GLY A 23 -2.17 6.81 -16.69
C GLY A 23 -2.89 5.54 -17.15
N PHE A 24 -2.95 4.50 -16.32
CA PHE A 24 -3.80 3.33 -16.59
C PHE A 24 -5.24 3.57 -16.14
N GLU A 25 -6.18 2.87 -16.78
CA GLU A 25 -7.60 2.88 -16.47
C GLU A 25 -8.05 1.50 -16.00
N SER A 26 -8.79 1.46 -14.87
CA SER A 26 -9.35 0.20 -14.36
C SER A 26 -10.66 -0.14 -15.07
N LEU A 27 -10.71 -1.33 -15.68
CA LEU A 27 -11.94 -1.89 -16.26
C LEU A 27 -12.76 -2.63 -15.20
N CYS A 28 -12.08 -3.39 -14.34
CA CYS A 28 -12.74 -4.24 -13.37
C CYS A 28 -11.88 -4.44 -12.13
N ALA A 29 -12.56 -4.55 -10.99
CA ALA A 29 -11.98 -4.90 -9.71
C ALA A 29 -12.79 -6.03 -9.06
N ILE A 30 -12.08 -7.01 -8.49
CA ILE A 30 -12.67 -8.15 -7.81
C ILE A 30 -12.13 -8.23 -6.40
N ASP A 31 -13.01 -8.31 -5.41
CA ASP A 31 -12.68 -8.57 -4.01
C ASP A 31 -13.89 -9.16 -3.28
N GLN A 32 -13.68 -9.93 -2.24
CA GLN A 32 -14.76 -10.42 -1.37
C GLN A 32 -15.22 -9.40 -0.32
N ASN A 33 -14.42 -8.36 -0.07
CA ASN A 33 -14.70 -7.33 0.93
C ASN A 33 -15.58 -6.22 0.35
N LYS A 34 -16.90 -6.33 0.59
CA LYS A 34 -17.90 -5.35 0.14
C LYS A 34 -17.56 -3.91 0.54
N LYS A 35 -17.02 -3.69 1.74
CA LYS A 35 -16.69 -2.33 2.23
C LYS A 35 -15.50 -1.74 1.49
N ALA A 36 -14.50 -2.55 1.23
CA ALA A 36 -13.35 -2.11 0.42
C ALA A 36 -13.79 -1.79 -1.02
N LEU A 37 -14.65 -2.60 -1.62
CA LEU A 37 -15.19 -2.34 -2.96
C LEU A 37 -16.10 -1.10 -3.03
N GLN A 38 -16.80 -0.74 -1.95
CA GLN A 38 -17.54 0.54 -1.90
C GLN A 38 -16.56 1.72 -2.00
N THR A 39 -15.44 1.68 -1.28
CA THR A 39 -14.36 2.67 -1.41
C THR A 39 -13.77 2.66 -2.82
N TYR A 40 -13.48 1.46 -3.36
CA TYR A 40 -12.97 1.33 -4.72
C TYR A 40 -13.89 1.98 -5.75
N HIS A 41 -15.17 1.62 -5.77
CA HIS A 41 -16.15 2.15 -6.72
C HIS A 41 -16.37 3.67 -6.60
N HIS A 42 -16.32 4.19 -5.37
CA HIS A 42 -16.40 5.64 -5.15
C HIS A 42 -15.25 6.40 -5.84
N ASN A 43 -14.04 5.86 -5.79
CA ASN A 43 -12.86 6.50 -6.40
C ASN A 43 -12.70 6.17 -7.90
N TYR A 44 -13.25 5.04 -8.34
CA TYR A 44 -13.18 4.54 -9.74
C TYR A 44 -14.59 4.17 -10.24
N PRO A 45 -15.49 5.14 -10.44
CA PRO A 45 -16.90 4.86 -10.75
C PRO A 45 -17.10 4.19 -12.11
N ASN A 46 -16.16 4.34 -13.04
CA ASN A 46 -16.22 3.72 -14.36
C ASN A 46 -15.78 2.25 -14.35
N ALA A 47 -15.09 1.80 -13.29
CA ALA A 47 -14.68 0.41 -13.16
C ALA A 47 -15.85 -0.49 -12.74
N LYS A 48 -15.98 -1.64 -13.36
CA LYS A 48 -16.90 -2.66 -12.89
C LYS A 48 -16.37 -3.27 -11.61
N VAL A 49 -17.16 -3.30 -10.54
CA VAL A 49 -16.78 -3.96 -9.29
C VAL A 49 -17.57 -5.25 -9.09
N ILE A 50 -16.89 -6.33 -8.74
CA ILE A 50 -17.48 -7.65 -8.48
C ILE A 50 -17.14 -8.06 -7.05
N CYS A 51 -18.17 -8.14 -6.21
CA CYS A 51 -18.03 -8.54 -4.80
C CYS A 51 -18.31 -10.03 -4.66
N ASP A 52 -17.26 -10.83 -4.82
CA ASP A 52 -17.37 -12.29 -4.71
C ASP A 52 -15.99 -12.90 -4.37
N ASP A 53 -16.00 -14.15 -3.95
CA ASP A 53 -14.79 -14.96 -3.87
C ASP A 53 -14.31 -15.28 -5.29
N ILE A 54 -13.05 -15.07 -5.58
CA ILE A 54 -12.46 -15.29 -6.90
C ILE A 54 -12.65 -16.72 -7.41
N ARG A 55 -12.77 -17.68 -6.48
CA ARG A 55 -13.02 -19.11 -6.81
C ARG A 55 -14.39 -19.36 -7.43
N ASN A 56 -15.35 -18.45 -7.24
CA ASN A 56 -16.70 -18.53 -7.80
C ASN A 56 -16.80 -17.88 -9.19
N ILE A 57 -15.76 -17.18 -9.62
CA ILE A 57 -15.77 -16.40 -10.86
C ILE A 57 -15.01 -17.16 -11.95
N LYS A 58 -15.72 -17.58 -12.99
CA LYS A 58 -15.06 -18.18 -14.16
C LYS A 58 -14.38 -17.09 -14.99
N PRO A 59 -13.08 -17.20 -15.27
CA PRO A 59 -12.36 -16.19 -16.05
C PRO A 59 -12.97 -15.93 -17.45
N SER A 60 -13.48 -16.97 -18.12
CA SER A 60 -14.15 -16.85 -19.42
C SER A 60 -15.42 -16.02 -19.38
N ASP A 61 -16.21 -16.15 -18.30
CA ASP A 61 -17.45 -15.39 -18.12
C ASP A 61 -17.12 -13.91 -17.87
N LEU A 62 -16.08 -13.64 -17.08
CA LEU A 62 -15.60 -12.27 -16.85
C LEU A 62 -15.08 -11.65 -18.16
N ARG A 63 -14.30 -12.38 -18.95
CA ARG A 63 -13.78 -11.88 -20.23
C ARG A 63 -14.92 -11.52 -21.18
N SER A 64 -15.94 -12.38 -21.26
CA SER A 64 -17.16 -12.14 -22.07
C SER A 64 -17.93 -10.91 -21.56
N LEU A 65 -18.10 -10.79 -20.23
CA LEU A 65 -18.77 -9.68 -19.58
C LEU A 65 -18.09 -8.32 -19.85
N LEU A 66 -16.76 -8.32 -19.99
CA LEU A 66 -15.96 -7.14 -20.30
C LEU A 66 -15.80 -6.93 -21.83
N ASN A 67 -16.36 -7.82 -22.66
CA ASN A 67 -16.26 -7.80 -24.12
C ASN A 67 -14.81 -7.70 -24.61
N LEU A 68 -13.91 -8.47 -24.00
CA LEU A 68 -12.49 -8.50 -24.35
C LEU A 68 -12.13 -9.74 -25.15
N LYS A 69 -11.24 -9.59 -26.13
CA LYS A 69 -10.58 -10.69 -26.82
C LYS A 69 -9.38 -11.17 -26.00
N ILE A 70 -8.97 -12.41 -26.24
CA ILE A 70 -7.71 -12.94 -25.66
C ILE A 70 -6.54 -12.08 -26.17
N GLY A 71 -5.66 -11.64 -25.26
CA GLY A 71 -4.50 -10.81 -25.56
C GLY A 71 -4.78 -9.31 -25.71
N GLU A 72 -6.03 -8.87 -25.57
CA GLU A 72 -6.41 -7.45 -25.72
C GLU A 72 -6.12 -6.62 -24.46
N LEU A 73 -6.12 -7.24 -23.26
CA LEU A 73 -5.91 -6.56 -22.00
C LEU A 73 -4.44 -6.18 -21.82
N ALA A 74 -4.19 -4.94 -21.41
CA ALA A 74 -2.84 -4.48 -21.15
C ALA A 74 -2.22 -5.18 -19.93
N VAL A 75 -2.87 -5.11 -18.75
CA VAL A 75 -2.29 -5.63 -17.49
C VAL A 75 -3.35 -6.30 -16.62
N ILE A 76 -3.00 -7.42 -16.01
CA ILE A 76 -3.66 -7.93 -14.81
C ILE A 76 -2.76 -7.63 -13.61
N ILE A 77 -3.33 -6.96 -12.61
CA ILE A 77 -2.66 -6.69 -11.34
C ILE A 77 -3.40 -7.37 -10.20
N GLY A 78 -2.72 -7.59 -9.06
CA GLY A 78 -3.40 -7.98 -7.83
C GLY A 78 -2.47 -8.39 -6.70
N GLY A 79 -2.99 -8.24 -5.47
CA GLY A 79 -2.34 -8.65 -4.24
C GLY A 79 -2.98 -9.93 -3.70
N THR A 80 -2.46 -11.09 -4.08
CA THR A 80 -3.02 -12.37 -3.60
C THR A 80 -2.90 -12.50 -2.09
N PRO A 81 -3.95 -12.97 -1.37
CA PRO A 81 -3.86 -13.19 0.08
C PRO A 81 -2.71 -14.12 0.46
N CYS A 82 -1.95 -13.72 1.48
CA CYS A 82 -0.71 -14.37 1.89
C CYS A 82 -0.73 -14.83 3.35
N GLN A 83 -1.90 -15.16 3.90
CA GLN A 83 -2.03 -15.39 5.34
C GLN A 83 -1.09 -16.49 5.86
N GLY A 84 -0.80 -17.54 5.09
CA GLY A 84 0.15 -18.59 5.45
C GLY A 84 1.63 -18.24 5.24
N PHE A 85 1.95 -17.12 4.58
CA PHE A 85 3.35 -16.70 4.36
C PHE A 85 3.80 -15.59 5.29
N SER A 86 2.87 -14.86 5.90
CA SER A 86 3.16 -13.71 6.76
C SER A 86 3.84 -14.12 8.07
N ARG A 87 4.86 -13.36 8.50
CA ARG A 87 5.51 -13.52 9.81
C ARG A 87 4.57 -13.30 10.99
N ASN A 88 3.46 -12.62 10.78
CA ASN A 88 2.43 -12.38 11.81
C ASN A 88 1.56 -13.60 12.09
N VAL A 89 1.67 -14.66 11.29
CA VAL A 89 1.01 -15.96 11.54
C VAL A 89 2.00 -16.87 12.26
N PRO A 90 1.64 -17.51 13.39
CA PRO A 90 2.49 -18.48 14.07
C PRO A 90 2.96 -19.59 13.11
N ALA A 91 4.19 -20.09 13.29
CA ALA A 91 4.82 -21.05 12.37
C ALA A 91 4.00 -22.34 12.20
N GLU A 92 3.33 -22.78 13.27
CA GLU A 92 2.45 -23.96 13.28
C GLU A 92 1.22 -23.83 12.39
N TYR A 93 0.82 -22.61 12.01
CA TYR A 93 -0.32 -22.33 11.12
C TYR A 93 0.12 -21.97 9.69
N ARG A 94 1.39 -22.17 9.34
CA ARG A 94 1.94 -21.89 8.01
C ARG A 94 2.12 -23.20 7.24
N TYR A 95 1.07 -23.72 6.63
CA TYR A 95 1.16 -24.92 5.80
C TYR A 95 0.74 -24.63 4.36
N LEU A 96 1.37 -25.34 3.42
CA LEU A 96 1.21 -25.10 1.98
C LEU A 96 -0.20 -25.42 1.51
N GLU A 97 -0.83 -26.44 2.11
CA GLU A 97 -2.17 -26.91 1.77
C GLU A 97 -3.31 -26.00 2.26
N ASP A 98 -3.03 -24.93 3.01
CA ASP A 98 -4.07 -23.95 3.37
C ASP A 98 -4.71 -23.40 2.09
N PRO A 99 -6.04 -23.55 1.91
CA PRO A 99 -6.73 -23.08 0.69
C PRO A 99 -6.49 -21.60 0.37
N ARG A 100 -6.22 -20.78 1.40
CA ARG A 100 -5.89 -19.36 1.22
C ARG A 100 -4.51 -19.13 0.61
N ASN A 101 -3.59 -20.09 0.79
CA ASN A 101 -2.27 -20.06 0.17
C ASN A 101 -2.30 -20.48 -1.29
N GLN A 102 -3.43 -21.02 -1.78
CA GLN A 102 -3.61 -21.48 -3.15
C GLN A 102 -4.32 -20.44 -4.03
N LEU A 103 -4.78 -19.30 -3.47
CA LEU A 103 -5.49 -18.27 -4.24
C LEU A 103 -4.66 -17.65 -5.38
N TYR A 104 -3.32 -17.75 -5.32
CA TYR A 104 -2.48 -17.38 -6.45
C TYR A 104 -2.69 -18.29 -7.67
N GLN A 105 -3.18 -19.54 -7.48
CA GLN A 105 -3.51 -20.43 -8.59
C GLN A 105 -4.72 -19.90 -9.36
N ASN A 106 -5.77 -19.45 -8.64
CA ASN A 106 -6.90 -18.80 -9.29
C ASN A 106 -6.47 -17.53 -10.04
N PHE A 107 -5.55 -16.72 -9.45
CA PHE A 107 -4.99 -15.58 -10.17
C PHE A 107 -4.35 -16.01 -11.51
N LEU A 108 -3.62 -17.12 -11.53
CA LEU A 108 -2.98 -17.64 -12.76
C LEU A 108 -3.99 -18.16 -13.80
N GLU A 109 -5.17 -18.65 -13.39
CA GLU A 109 -6.26 -19.02 -14.30
C GLU A 109 -6.79 -17.80 -15.08
N PHE A 110 -6.88 -16.64 -14.42
CA PHE A 110 -7.23 -15.39 -15.12
C PHE A 110 -6.16 -14.97 -16.11
N ILE A 111 -4.87 -15.14 -15.78
CA ILE A 111 -3.79 -14.84 -16.72
C ILE A 111 -3.86 -15.77 -17.94
N GLU A 112 -4.11 -17.05 -17.74
CA GLU A 112 -4.25 -18.03 -18.82
C GLU A 112 -5.39 -17.67 -19.76
N GLU A 113 -6.55 -17.30 -19.24
CA GLU A 113 -7.74 -16.92 -20.02
C GLU A 113 -7.59 -15.60 -20.76
N PHE A 114 -7.11 -14.57 -20.07
CA PHE A 114 -7.02 -13.20 -20.64
C PHE A 114 -5.78 -12.98 -21.50
N ARG A 115 -4.69 -13.68 -21.22
CA ARG A 115 -3.37 -13.49 -21.88
C ARG A 115 -2.95 -12.02 -21.93
N PRO A 116 -2.97 -11.29 -20.80
CA PRO A 116 -2.61 -9.86 -20.80
C PRO A 116 -1.16 -9.68 -21.26
N ARG A 117 -0.81 -8.50 -21.79
CA ARG A 117 0.59 -8.23 -22.18
C ARG A 117 1.52 -8.24 -20.97
N TYR A 118 1.04 -7.74 -19.84
CA TYR A 118 1.79 -7.66 -18.58
C TYR A 118 1.00 -8.22 -17.41
N VAL A 119 1.73 -8.71 -16.42
CA VAL A 119 1.19 -9.24 -15.16
C VAL A 119 1.94 -8.63 -14.00
N VAL A 120 1.24 -8.23 -12.94
CA VAL A 120 1.83 -7.80 -11.66
C VAL A 120 1.15 -8.50 -10.52
N ILE A 121 1.91 -9.34 -9.81
CA ILE A 121 1.45 -10.01 -8.58
C ILE A 121 2.20 -9.40 -7.40
N GLU A 122 1.47 -8.84 -6.45
CA GLU A 122 2.03 -8.33 -5.20
C GLU A 122 1.82 -9.32 -4.06
N ASN A 123 2.78 -9.35 -3.12
CA ASN A 123 2.68 -10.15 -1.91
C ASN A 123 3.66 -9.66 -0.82
N VAL A 124 3.63 -10.30 0.35
CA VAL A 124 4.66 -10.06 1.38
C VAL A 124 6.02 -10.62 0.93
N PRO A 125 7.16 -10.05 1.40
CA PRO A 125 8.50 -10.47 0.99
C PRO A 125 8.80 -11.95 1.23
N GLU A 126 8.16 -12.53 2.24
CA GLU A 126 8.34 -13.92 2.64
C GLU A 126 7.97 -14.92 1.54
N ILE A 127 7.07 -14.57 0.62
CA ILE A 127 6.65 -15.44 -0.51
C ILE A 127 7.84 -15.87 -1.38
N LEU A 128 8.85 -15.00 -1.49
CA LEU A 128 10.04 -15.29 -2.31
C LEU A 128 10.92 -16.41 -1.73
N ARG A 129 10.77 -16.71 -0.43
CA ARG A 129 11.58 -17.69 0.31
C ARG A 129 10.74 -18.78 0.97
N ALA A 130 9.41 -18.60 0.99
CA ALA A 130 8.48 -19.54 1.63
C ALA A 130 8.65 -20.94 1.04
N TYR A 131 8.67 -21.94 1.92
CA TYR A 131 8.84 -23.36 1.54
C TYR A 131 10.06 -23.57 0.62
N GLN A 132 11.21 -23.00 1.00
CA GLN A 132 12.46 -23.06 0.22
C GLN A 132 12.32 -22.50 -1.21
N GLY A 133 11.41 -21.51 -1.39
CA GLY A 133 11.15 -20.89 -2.69
C GLY A 133 10.14 -21.65 -3.58
N LYS A 134 9.55 -22.74 -3.10
CA LYS A 134 8.62 -23.56 -3.90
C LYS A 134 7.50 -22.74 -4.55
N VAL A 135 6.86 -21.85 -3.80
CA VAL A 135 5.78 -20.98 -4.32
C VAL A 135 6.29 -20.05 -5.42
N LYS A 136 7.46 -19.43 -5.21
CA LYS A 136 8.10 -18.59 -6.23
C LYS A 136 8.34 -19.37 -7.51
N TYR A 137 8.96 -20.55 -7.43
CA TYR A 137 9.26 -21.37 -8.61
C TYR A 137 8.00 -21.90 -9.30
N GLU A 138 6.93 -22.16 -8.57
CA GLU A 138 5.64 -22.56 -9.15
C GLU A 138 5.00 -21.41 -9.95
N ILE A 139 4.99 -20.18 -9.39
CA ILE A 139 4.50 -18.99 -10.12
C ILE A 139 5.34 -18.77 -11.38
N PHE A 140 6.68 -18.84 -11.29
CA PHE A 140 7.57 -18.70 -12.44
C PHE A 140 7.25 -19.75 -13.50
N GLY A 141 7.26 -21.03 -13.12
CA GLY A 141 7.06 -22.12 -14.09
C GLY A 141 5.70 -22.08 -14.78
N LYS A 142 4.63 -21.66 -14.10
CA LYS A 142 3.31 -21.50 -14.73
C LYS A 142 3.29 -20.32 -15.71
N LEU A 143 3.85 -19.16 -15.33
CA LEU A 143 3.92 -18.00 -16.22
C LEU A 143 4.83 -18.24 -17.42
N GLU A 144 5.97 -18.90 -17.24
CA GLU A 144 6.90 -19.26 -18.32
C GLU A 144 6.26 -20.26 -19.30
N LYS A 145 5.50 -21.25 -18.81
CA LYS A 145 4.72 -22.17 -19.67
C LYS A 145 3.68 -21.42 -20.52
N LEU A 146 3.15 -20.31 -20.01
CA LEU A 146 2.27 -19.40 -20.75
C LEU A 146 3.03 -18.43 -21.67
N GLY A 147 4.35 -18.53 -21.77
CA GLY A 147 5.19 -17.71 -22.65
C GLY A 147 5.64 -16.37 -22.06
N TYR A 148 5.37 -16.11 -20.77
CA TYR A 148 5.84 -14.88 -20.12
C TYR A 148 7.30 -14.98 -19.70
N ARG A 149 8.00 -13.86 -19.77
CA ARG A 149 9.29 -13.65 -19.11
C ARG A 149 9.06 -13.00 -17.75
N VAL A 150 9.53 -13.64 -16.69
CA VAL A 150 9.16 -13.29 -15.30
C VAL A 150 10.36 -12.80 -14.53
N ASN A 151 10.16 -11.75 -13.74
CA ASN A 151 11.13 -11.26 -12.77
C ASN A 151 10.44 -11.08 -11.41
N ALA A 152 11.17 -11.24 -10.30
CA ALA A 152 10.61 -11.05 -8.96
C ALA A 152 11.63 -10.41 -8.01
N LYS A 153 11.21 -9.37 -7.30
CA LYS A 153 12.04 -8.61 -6.37
C LYS A 153 11.20 -8.12 -5.18
N SER A 154 11.85 -8.01 -4.02
CA SER A 154 11.27 -7.31 -2.87
C SER A 154 11.70 -5.84 -2.91
N LEU A 155 10.74 -4.93 -2.89
CA LEU A 155 10.95 -3.48 -2.87
C LEU A 155 10.58 -2.91 -1.50
N ASN A 156 11.36 -1.94 -1.01
CA ASN A 156 11.01 -1.17 0.17
C ASN A 156 10.41 0.17 -0.26
N ALA A 157 9.17 0.44 0.14
CA ALA A 157 8.42 1.63 -0.24
C ALA A 157 9.15 2.94 0.07
N SER A 158 9.93 3.00 1.16
CA SER A 158 10.69 4.19 1.51
C SER A 158 11.77 4.56 0.48
N HIS A 159 12.22 3.61 -0.31
CA HIS A 159 13.18 3.86 -1.40
C HIS A 159 12.53 4.45 -2.66
N TYR A 160 11.21 4.62 -2.65
CA TYR A 160 10.43 5.15 -3.77
C TYR A 160 9.53 6.34 -3.35
N GLY A 161 9.98 7.10 -2.33
CA GLY A 161 9.32 8.32 -1.88
C GLY A 161 8.13 8.13 -0.96
N VAL A 162 7.82 6.92 -0.53
CA VAL A 162 6.77 6.65 0.47
C VAL A 162 7.34 6.90 1.87
N PRO A 163 6.72 7.74 2.73
CA PRO A 163 7.20 8.02 4.09
C PRO A 163 6.94 6.86 5.06
N GLN A 164 7.22 5.63 4.60
CA GLN A 164 6.96 4.40 5.36
C GLN A 164 7.96 3.31 4.99
N ILE A 165 8.57 2.71 6.01
CA ILE A 165 9.38 1.49 5.85
C ILE A 165 8.42 0.31 5.71
N ARG A 166 8.17 -0.11 4.46
CA ARG A 166 7.27 -1.22 4.12
C ARG A 166 7.83 -1.98 2.92
N SER A 167 8.16 -3.24 3.09
CA SER A 167 8.63 -4.09 2.01
C SER A 167 7.51 -4.94 1.42
N ARG A 168 7.51 -5.07 0.08
CA ARG A 168 6.60 -5.93 -0.68
C ARG A 168 7.34 -6.65 -1.78
N ALA A 169 6.97 -7.91 -1.98
CA ALA A 169 7.42 -8.69 -3.12
C ALA A 169 6.52 -8.40 -4.32
N PHE A 170 7.15 -8.22 -5.47
CA PHE A 170 6.44 -8.14 -6.74
C PHE A 170 6.99 -9.20 -7.69
N PHE A 171 6.07 -9.86 -8.39
CA PHE A 171 6.34 -10.60 -9.61
C PHE A 171 5.84 -9.76 -10.76
N ILE A 172 6.71 -9.46 -11.70
CA ILE A 172 6.35 -8.76 -12.94
C ILE A 172 6.64 -9.67 -14.11
N ALA A 173 5.69 -9.79 -15.02
CA ALA A 173 5.83 -10.66 -16.17
C ALA A 173 5.35 -9.98 -17.45
N SER A 174 5.99 -10.32 -18.58
CA SER A 174 5.68 -9.77 -19.91
C SER A 174 5.79 -10.85 -20.97
N LEU A 175 4.94 -10.80 -21.98
CA LEU A 175 5.01 -11.67 -23.15
C LEU A 175 6.16 -11.30 -24.09
N GLU A 176 6.65 -10.07 -24.06
CA GLU A 176 7.60 -9.55 -25.05
C GLU A 176 9.06 -9.63 -24.57
N HIS A 177 9.35 -9.13 -23.38
CA HIS A 177 10.71 -9.04 -22.86
C HIS A 177 10.77 -9.12 -21.34
N LEU A 178 11.96 -9.38 -20.79
CA LEU A 178 12.17 -9.41 -19.35
C LEU A 178 12.17 -7.98 -18.79
N LEU A 179 11.12 -7.63 -18.03
CA LEU A 179 11.03 -6.35 -17.37
C LEU A 179 12.06 -6.22 -16.25
N GLN A 180 12.72 -5.07 -16.16
CA GLN A 180 13.57 -4.72 -15.05
C GLN A 180 12.79 -3.94 -14.00
N PHE A 181 13.09 -4.20 -12.73
CA PHE A 181 12.53 -3.40 -11.65
C PHE A 181 13.10 -1.98 -11.68
N PRO A 182 12.28 -0.98 -11.33
CA PRO A 182 12.77 0.39 -11.24
C PRO A 182 13.86 0.51 -10.17
N GLU A 183 14.87 1.33 -10.45
CA GLU A 183 15.91 1.64 -9.46
C GLU A 183 15.33 2.53 -8.34
N PRO A 184 15.88 2.42 -7.12
CA PRO A 184 15.51 3.30 -6.01
C PRO A 184 15.68 4.78 -6.39
N THR A 185 14.75 5.62 -5.95
CA THR A 185 14.79 7.08 -6.11
C THR A 185 15.15 7.82 -4.82
N HIS A 186 15.13 7.10 -3.67
CA HIS A 186 15.38 7.67 -2.34
C HIS A 186 16.32 6.77 -1.52
N SER A 187 17.16 7.38 -0.67
CA SER A 187 18.10 6.67 0.21
C SER A 187 18.22 7.32 1.58
N LYS A 188 18.54 6.52 2.61
CA LYS A 188 18.95 7.03 3.93
C LYS A 188 20.34 7.63 3.92
N ASP A 189 21.22 7.11 3.06
CA ASP A 189 22.62 7.48 2.96
C ASP A 189 22.80 8.67 2.01
N TYR A 190 21.75 9.48 1.83
CA TYR A 190 21.81 10.72 1.08
C TYR A 190 22.84 11.65 1.73
N GLN A 191 23.95 11.87 1.04
CA GLN A 191 24.94 12.88 1.42
C GLN A 191 24.68 14.15 0.60
N HIS A 192 24.46 15.29 1.27
CA HIS A 192 24.51 16.60 0.65
C HIS A 192 25.92 16.82 0.06
N LYS A 193 26.11 16.43 -1.21
CA LYS A 193 27.24 16.95 -1.96
C LYS A 193 26.88 18.34 -2.48
N ASN A 194 27.79 19.29 -2.26
CA ASN A 194 27.63 20.69 -2.66
C ASN A 194 27.08 20.79 -4.10
N ASP A 195 26.11 21.66 -4.29
CA ASP A 195 25.26 21.81 -5.48
C ASP A 195 25.98 21.99 -6.84
N GLN A 196 27.27 22.29 -6.87
CA GLN A 196 28.01 22.55 -8.10
C GLN A 196 28.48 21.31 -8.89
N GLN A 197 28.34 20.10 -8.34
CA GLN A 197 28.67 18.83 -9.03
C GLN A 197 27.42 18.02 -9.46
N LEU A 198 26.23 18.54 -9.26
CA LEU A 198 24.96 17.85 -9.42
C LEU A 198 24.51 17.65 -10.89
N GLU A 199 25.01 18.44 -11.82
CA GLU A 199 24.52 18.44 -13.21
C GLU A 199 25.12 17.34 -14.11
N LEU A 200 26.14 16.62 -13.69
CA LEU A 200 26.90 15.70 -14.56
C LEU A 200 26.58 14.21 -14.39
N PHE A 201 25.78 13.81 -13.39
CA PHE A 201 25.43 12.39 -13.18
C PHE A 201 23.93 12.20 -12.95
N SER A 202 23.25 11.64 -13.93
CA SER A 202 21.88 11.10 -13.83
C SER A 202 21.84 9.93 -12.86
N GLY A 203 21.60 10.20 -11.56
CA GLY A 203 21.56 9.11 -10.55
C GLY A 203 21.49 9.56 -9.09
N TYR A 204 21.16 10.83 -8.81
CA TYR A 204 21.06 11.28 -7.43
C TYR A 204 19.79 10.78 -6.75
N LEU A 205 19.96 10.00 -5.68
CA LEU A 205 18.89 9.58 -4.80
C LEU A 205 18.44 10.76 -3.93
N SER A 206 17.14 10.99 -3.80
CA SER A 206 16.58 11.94 -2.84
C SER A 206 16.66 11.39 -1.40
N PRO A 207 16.62 12.24 -0.36
CA PRO A 207 16.47 11.76 1.00
C PRO A 207 15.13 11.04 1.18
N ILE A 208 15.08 10.07 2.11
CA ILE A 208 13.84 9.36 2.43
C ILE A 208 12.81 10.35 2.99
N THR A 209 11.62 10.34 2.43
CA THR A 209 10.49 11.17 2.88
C THR A 209 10.11 10.87 4.34
N THR A 210 9.95 11.91 5.14
CA THR A 210 9.70 11.85 6.58
C THR A 210 8.20 11.95 6.93
N VAL A 211 7.87 11.63 8.17
CA VAL A 211 6.52 11.88 8.73
C VAL A 211 6.16 13.35 8.64
N ARG A 212 7.11 14.26 8.95
CA ARG A 212 6.89 15.71 8.87
C ARG A 212 6.50 16.15 7.48
N GLU A 213 7.22 15.69 6.48
CA GLU A 213 6.90 16.02 5.09
C GLU A 213 5.52 15.50 4.67
N ALA A 214 5.09 14.37 5.22
CA ALA A 214 3.82 13.78 4.86
C ALA A 214 2.61 14.47 5.50
N ILE A 215 2.67 14.79 6.80
CA ILE A 215 1.49 15.18 7.59
C ILE A 215 1.61 16.53 8.28
N GLY A 216 2.76 17.22 8.19
CA GLY A 216 3.04 18.44 8.93
C GLY A 216 2.17 19.66 8.56
N ASP A 217 1.47 19.63 7.42
CA ASP A 217 0.57 20.67 6.93
C ASP A 217 -0.92 20.41 7.24
N LEU A 218 -1.24 19.29 7.87
CA LEU A 218 -2.62 19.00 8.26
C LEU A 218 -2.99 19.72 9.56
N PRO A 219 -4.24 20.21 9.69
CA PRO A 219 -4.67 20.93 10.89
C PRO A 219 -4.59 20.03 12.14
N PRO A 220 -4.33 20.61 13.32
CA PRO A 220 -4.30 19.85 14.56
C PRO A 220 -5.68 19.30 14.92
N LEU A 221 -5.71 18.12 15.56
CA LEU A 221 -6.90 17.49 16.11
C LEU A 221 -6.67 17.05 17.55
N GLU A 222 -7.73 16.95 18.32
CA GLU A 222 -7.76 16.19 19.56
C GLU A 222 -8.27 14.75 19.31
N ALA A 223 -8.08 13.86 20.29
CA ALA A 223 -8.64 12.51 20.23
C ALA A 223 -10.18 12.56 20.11
N GLY A 224 -10.72 11.89 19.11
CA GLY A 224 -12.16 11.88 18.82
C GLY A 224 -12.66 13.03 17.94
N GLN A 225 -11.81 13.98 17.59
CA GLN A 225 -12.18 15.07 16.68
C GLN A 225 -12.04 14.68 15.20
N SER A 226 -12.71 15.45 14.36
CA SER A 226 -12.61 15.36 12.90
C SER A 226 -12.54 16.75 12.26
N TYR A 227 -11.86 16.84 11.13
CA TYR A 227 -11.81 18.04 10.29
C TYR A 227 -12.13 17.58 8.86
N GLU A 228 -13.39 17.71 8.48
CA GLU A 228 -13.91 17.23 7.21
C GLU A 228 -14.35 18.38 6.31
N LEU A 229 -14.01 18.29 5.02
CA LEU A 229 -14.35 19.27 4.00
C LEU A 229 -13.84 20.70 4.29
N GLY A 230 -12.91 20.82 5.21
CA GLY A 230 -12.24 22.08 5.50
C GLY A 230 -11.10 22.38 4.51
N ASP A 231 -10.72 23.66 4.42
CA ASP A 231 -9.58 24.07 3.59
C ASP A 231 -8.25 23.69 4.28
N TYR A 232 -7.19 23.57 3.49
CA TYR A 232 -5.84 23.49 4.07
C TYR A 232 -5.49 24.84 4.71
N PRO A 233 -5.05 24.85 5.98
CA PRO A 233 -4.71 26.08 6.67
C PRO A 233 -3.51 26.80 6.02
N GLU A 234 -2.61 26.05 5.42
CA GLU A 234 -1.37 26.54 4.81
C GLU A 234 -1.16 25.98 3.40
N PRO A 235 -0.40 26.66 2.54
CA PRO A 235 0.10 26.09 1.29
C PRO A 235 0.90 24.80 1.56
N TYR A 236 1.09 23.96 0.51
CA TYR A 236 2.00 22.82 0.63
C TYR A 236 3.43 23.32 0.91
N GLN A 237 4.12 22.66 1.83
CA GLN A 237 5.44 23.08 2.34
C GLN A 237 6.59 22.33 1.65
N ASN A 238 6.27 21.24 0.91
CA ASN A 238 7.27 20.40 0.28
C ASN A 238 6.69 19.68 -0.96
N HIS A 239 7.57 19.00 -1.69
CA HIS A 239 7.20 18.29 -2.93
C HIS A 239 6.23 17.14 -2.68
N TYR A 240 6.37 16.39 -1.58
CA TYR A 240 5.49 15.28 -1.25
C TYR A 240 4.04 15.73 -1.05
N GLN A 241 3.82 16.78 -0.25
CA GLN A 241 2.49 17.37 -0.05
C GLN A 241 1.92 17.91 -1.37
N LYS A 242 2.75 18.54 -2.21
CA LYS A 242 2.32 19.02 -3.54
C LYS A 242 1.78 17.88 -4.40
N ILE A 243 2.47 16.73 -4.45
CA ILE A 243 2.03 15.56 -5.21
C ILE A 243 0.70 15.03 -4.69
N LEU A 244 0.57 14.87 -3.36
CA LEU A 244 -0.63 14.26 -2.77
C LEU A 244 -1.85 15.17 -2.81
N ARG A 245 -1.68 16.47 -2.58
CA ARG A 245 -2.77 17.45 -2.68
C ARG A 245 -3.24 17.63 -4.12
N HIS A 246 -2.33 17.65 -5.09
CA HIS A 246 -2.58 17.89 -6.50
C HIS A 246 -3.57 19.06 -6.69
N LYS A 247 -4.77 18.81 -7.23
CA LYS A 247 -5.84 19.81 -7.40
C LYS A 247 -6.85 19.84 -6.25
N ASN A 248 -6.64 19.02 -5.22
CA ASN A 248 -7.58 18.94 -4.10
C ASN A 248 -7.47 20.19 -3.20
N LYS A 249 -8.59 20.83 -2.92
CA LYS A 249 -8.68 22.02 -2.08
C LYS A 249 -9.22 21.71 -0.67
N LYS A 250 -9.86 20.55 -0.49
CA LYS A 250 -10.55 20.20 0.75
C LYS A 250 -9.92 18.98 1.41
N ILE A 251 -9.79 19.02 2.72
CA ILE A 251 -9.32 17.88 3.50
C ILE A 251 -10.50 16.95 3.78
N THR A 252 -10.31 15.66 3.54
CA THR A 252 -11.30 14.61 3.81
C THR A 252 -10.66 13.46 4.58
N ASN A 253 -11.47 12.70 5.32
CA ASN A 253 -11.01 11.62 6.18
C ASN A 253 -9.98 12.04 7.26
N HIS A 254 -9.92 13.33 7.62
CA HIS A 254 -9.06 13.78 8.72
C HIS A 254 -9.79 13.59 10.05
N ILE A 255 -9.94 12.32 10.43
CA ILE A 255 -10.71 11.85 11.58
C ILE A 255 -9.77 11.19 12.56
N ALA A 256 -9.73 11.67 13.81
CA ALA A 256 -8.97 11.09 14.90
C ALA A 256 -9.85 10.15 15.74
N ARG A 257 -9.30 9.00 16.10
CA ARG A 257 -9.99 8.04 16.96
C ARG A 257 -10.13 8.57 18.38
N GLN A 258 -11.29 8.33 19.01
CA GLN A 258 -11.46 8.50 20.45
C GLN A 258 -10.57 7.51 21.21
N LEU A 259 -9.84 8.01 22.21
CA LEU A 259 -9.02 7.20 23.11
C LEU A 259 -9.74 7.01 24.45
N SER A 260 -9.50 5.86 25.11
CA SER A 260 -9.92 5.65 26.49
C SER A 260 -9.07 6.50 27.45
N SER A 261 -9.55 6.73 28.67
CA SER A 261 -8.83 7.50 29.70
C SER A 261 -7.41 6.98 29.95
N ILE A 262 -7.23 5.66 30.00
CA ILE A 262 -5.91 5.04 30.18
C ILE A 262 -5.00 5.23 28.95
N GLN A 263 -5.56 5.22 27.73
CA GLN A 263 -4.79 5.47 26.51
C GLN A 263 -4.36 6.94 26.44
N LEU A 264 -5.23 7.88 26.83
CA LEU A 264 -4.90 9.30 26.96
C LEU A 264 -3.83 9.55 28.01
N ALA A 265 -3.94 8.94 29.19
CA ALA A 265 -2.94 9.04 30.24
C ALA A 265 -1.55 8.56 29.74
N ARG A 266 -1.52 7.42 29.01
CA ARG A 266 -0.29 6.91 28.42
C ARG A 266 0.33 7.86 27.41
N VAL A 267 -0.44 8.34 26.44
CA VAL A 267 0.12 9.18 25.37
C VAL A 267 0.65 10.52 25.90
N ARG A 268 -0.02 11.12 26.90
CA ARG A 268 0.41 12.39 27.53
C ARG A 268 1.78 12.32 28.19
N LEU A 269 2.18 11.16 28.67
CA LEU A 269 3.49 10.95 29.31
C LEU A 269 4.62 10.68 28.32
N LEU A 270 4.29 10.35 27.07
CA LEU A 270 5.27 9.98 26.06
C LEU A 270 5.72 11.21 25.28
N LYS A 271 7.03 11.36 25.10
CA LYS A 271 7.62 12.31 24.15
C LYS A 271 7.74 11.69 22.75
N GLU A 272 8.06 12.52 21.76
CA GLU A 272 8.36 12.07 20.41
C GLU A 272 9.31 10.85 20.44
N GLY A 273 8.98 9.83 19.67
CA GLY A 273 9.80 8.61 19.55
C GLY A 273 9.78 7.68 20.75
N GLN A 274 9.20 8.04 21.88
CA GLN A 274 9.03 7.16 23.04
C GLN A 274 7.89 6.15 22.79
N ASP A 275 7.87 5.05 23.57
CA ASP A 275 6.85 4.00 23.51
C ASP A 275 6.57 3.40 24.88
N ALA A 276 5.84 2.28 24.94
CA ALA A 276 5.42 1.64 26.19
C ALA A 276 6.55 1.39 27.19
N ARG A 277 7.80 1.26 26.77
CA ARG A 277 8.99 1.06 27.63
C ARG A 277 9.32 2.28 28.48
N ASN A 278 8.83 3.44 28.10
CA ASN A 278 9.05 4.72 28.79
C ASN A 278 7.91 5.10 29.74
N LEU A 279 6.87 4.25 29.84
CA LEU A 279 5.76 4.46 30.73
C LEU A 279 6.11 4.01 32.17
N PRO A 280 5.57 4.69 33.20
CA PRO A 280 5.67 4.22 34.58
C PRO A 280 4.92 2.89 34.76
N ALA A 281 5.31 2.10 35.75
CA ALA A 281 4.87 0.72 35.94
C ALA A 281 3.34 0.56 36.07
N ASP A 282 2.66 1.51 36.68
CA ASP A 282 1.19 1.55 36.87
C ASP A 282 0.42 1.80 35.56
N LEU A 283 1.06 2.44 34.59
CA LEU A 283 0.46 2.71 33.28
C LEU A 283 1.01 1.81 32.17
N ALA A 284 2.12 1.10 32.40
CA ALA A 284 2.68 0.18 31.41
C ALA A 284 1.69 -0.96 31.11
N PRO A 285 1.51 -1.39 29.86
CA PRO A 285 0.72 -2.57 29.57
C PRO A 285 1.45 -3.84 30.06
N LYS A 286 0.71 -4.85 30.50
CA LYS A 286 1.29 -6.11 31.04
C LYS A 286 2.18 -6.83 30.03
N LYS A 287 1.85 -6.75 28.75
CA LYS A 287 2.64 -7.31 27.63
C LYS A 287 2.71 -6.28 26.51
N TYR A 288 3.88 -6.07 25.97
CA TYR A 288 4.11 -5.18 24.81
C TYR A 288 5.40 -5.56 24.08
N TYR A 289 5.51 -5.14 22.85
CA TYR A 289 6.71 -5.25 22.05
C TYR A 289 7.23 -3.84 21.72
N SER A 290 8.47 -3.75 21.23
CA SER A 290 9.10 -2.49 20.87
C SER A 290 8.25 -1.69 19.87
N GLY A 291 7.95 -0.46 20.22
CA GLY A 291 7.11 0.44 19.43
C GLY A 291 5.63 0.42 19.77
N ALA A 292 5.13 -0.54 20.58
CA ALA A 292 3.73 -0.53 21.06
C ALA A 292 3.47 0.75 21.87
N TYR A 293 2.29 1.36 21.68
CA TYR A 293 1.93 2.65 22.26
C TYR A 293 2.94 3.76 21.94
N GLY A 294 3.65 3.71 20.81
CA GLY A 294 4.71 4.64 20.50
C GLY A 294 4.22 5.88 19.74
N ARG A 295 4.85 7.04 20.03
CA ARG A 295 4.76 8.23 19.18
C ARG A 295 5.68 8.09 17.99
N LEU A 296 5.21 8.50 16.83
CA LEU A 296 6.03 8.62 15.62
C LEU A 296 7.18 9.62 15.84
N PHE A 297 8.18 9.56 14.97
CA PHE A 297 9.23 10.57 14.86
C PHE A 297 8.91 11.50 13.70
N TRP A 298 9.07 12.79 13.90
CA TRP A 298 8.88 13.77 12.83
C TRP A 298 9.86 13.58 11.67
N GLU A 299 11.13 13.38 11.99
CA GLU A 299 12.23 13.37 11.01
C GLU A 299 12.60 11.95 10.53
N GLN A 300 11.70 11.00 10.65
CA GLN A 300 11.89 9.65 10.17
C GLN A 300 10.66 9.18 9.38
N PRO A 301 10.82 8.20 8.47
CA PRO A 301 9.68 7.52 7.89
C PRO A 301 8.95 6.69 8.96
N ALA A 302 7.64 6.55 8.82
CA ALA A 302 6.85 5.67 9.68
C ALA A 302 7.30 4.22 9.53
N LYS A 303 7.07 3.41 10.56
CA LYS A 303 7.08 1.94 10.43
C LYS A 303 5.87 1.50 9.62
N THR A 304 5.84 0.22 9.24
CA THR A 304 4.75 -0.35 8.46
C THR A 304 3.38 -0.03 9.08
N ILE A 305 2.55 0.72 8.35
CA ILE A 305 1.15 0.93 8.67
C ILE A 305 0.41 -0.39 8.40
N THR A 306 -0.18 -0.96 9.43
CA THR A 306 -0.91 -2.23 9.37
C THR A 306 -2.41 -1.99 9.47
N ARG A 307 -3.22 -3.01 9.18
CA ARG A 307 -4.68 -2.98 9.41
C ARG A 307 -5.07 -2.59 10.84
N TRP A 308 -4.16 -2.71 11.79
CA TRP A 308 -4.36 -2.40 13.21
C TRP A 308 -3.87 -1.01 13.61
N VAL A 309 -3.60 -0.11 12.66
CA VAL A 309 -3.12 1.26 12.93
C VAL A 309 -4.02 2.04 13.90
N PHE A 310 -5.29 1.69 13.96
CA PHE A 310 -6.24 2.26 14.90
C PHE A 310 -6.03 1.84 16.37
N HIS A 311 -5.26 0.79 16.64
CA HIS A 311 -5.03 0.28 17.99
C HIS A 311 -3.63 0.68 18.48
N PRO A 312 -3.50 1.56 19.51
CA PRO A 312 -2.21 2.07 19.95
C PRO A 312 -1.21 0.98 20.35
N GLY A 313 -1.71 -0.13 20.92
CA GLY A 313 -0.88 -1.27 21.33
C GLY A 313 -0.29 -2.07 20.18
N SER A 314 -0.75 -1.84 18.94
CA SER A 314 -0.29 -2.60 17.78
C SER A 314 0.93 -2.01 17.08
N GLY A 315 1.43 -0.86 17.53
CA GLY A 315 2.61 -0.23 16.90
C GLY A 315 2.86 1.18 17.38
N ARG A 316 3.74 1.86 16.64
CA ARG A 316 4.08 3.27 16.83
C ARG A 316 3.14 4.11 15.97
N PHE A 317 1.94 4.38 16.51
CA PHE A 317 0.86 5.06 15.78
C PHE A 317 0.32 6.31 16.48
N PHE A 318 0.86 6.69 17.65
CA PHE A 318 0.56 8.00 18.20
C PHE A 318 1.21 9.10 17.36
N HIS A 319 0.47 10.21 17.17
CA HIS A 319 0.97 11.39 16.51
C HIS A 319 2.23 11.91 17.21
N PRO A 320 3.24 12.45 16.50
CA PRO A 320 4.51 12.85 17.13
C PRO A 320 4.35 13.85 18.29
N SER A 321 3.42 14.82 18.18
CA SER A 321 3.24 15.91 19.13
C SER A 321 1.84 16.05 19.73
N GLN A 322 0.79 15.43 19.14
CA GLN A 322 -0.59 15.53 19.63
C GLN A 322 -0.98 14.27 20.40
N ASP A 323 -1.89 14.39 21.39
CA ASP A 323 -2.24 13.30 22.30
C ASP A 323 -3.32 12.37 21.72
N ARG A 324 -3.04 11.80 20.56
CA ARG A 324 -3.94 10.92 19.81
C ARG A 324 -3.20 9.92 18.91
N VAL A 325 -3.92 8.95 18.40
CA VAL A 325 -3.48 8.16 17.25
C VAL A 325 -3.53 9.04 15.99
N ILE A 326 -2.71 8.74 15.01
CA ILE A 326 -2.80 9.39 13.70
C ILE A 326 -4.21 9.25 13.11
N SER A 327 -4.66 10.29 12.42
CA SER A 327 -5.95 10.28 11.72
C SER A 327 -5.96 9.35 10.51
N ILE A 328 -7.13 9.08 9.93
CA ILE A 328 -7.26 8.32 8.69
C ILE A 328 -6.51 9.03 7.55
N ARG A 329 -6.63 10.36 7.39
CA ARG A 329 -5.88 11.11 6.37
C ARG A 329 -4.38 11.06 6.58
N GLU A 330 -3.91 11.17 7.82
CA GLU A 330 -2.49 11.03 8.14
C GLU A 330 -1.97 9.62 7.79
N ALA A 331 -2.71 8.58 8.16
CA ALA A 331 -2.37 7.20 7.79
C ALA A 331 -2.37 7.01 6.26
N ALA A 332 -3.36 7.57 5.55
CA ALA A 332 -3.43 7.54 4.09
C ALA A 332 -2.24 8.23 3.44
N ARG A 333 -1.82 9.40 3.94
CA ARG A 333 -0.64 10.12 3.44
C ARG A 333 0.66 9.37 3.73
N LEU A 334 0.82 8.80 4.93
CA LEU A 334 1.96 7.96 5.26
C LEU A 334 2.01 6.68 4.38
N HIS A 335 0.88 6.31 3.80
CA HIS A 335 0.75 5.21 2.84
C HIS A 335 0.78 5.69 1.37
N SER A 336 1.00 6.98 1.16
CA SER A 336 1.07 7.67 -0.15
C SER A 336 -0.22 7.70 -0.97
N TYR A 337 -1.39 7.62 -0.35
CA TYR A 337 -2.64 7.91 -1.05
C TYR A 337 -2.77 9.40 -1.35
N PRO A 338 -3.21 9.79 -2.56
CA PRO A 338 -3.52 11.18 -2.85
C PRO A 338 -4.71 11.68 -2.00
N ASP A 339 -4.75 12.97 -1.71
CA ASP A 339 -5.80 13.56 -0.88
C ASP A 339 -7.17 13.57 -1.56
N THR A 340 -7.20 13.37 -2.87
CA THR A 340 -8.43 13.14 -3.66
C THR A 340 -9.03 11.77 -3.42
N PHE A 341 -8.28 10.83 -2.84
CA PHE A 341 -8.80 9.50 -2.54
C PHE A 341 -9.62 9.50 -1.27
N HIS A 342 -10.85 9.03 -1.34
CA HIS A 342 -11.81 8.98 -0.24
C HIS A 342 -11.99 7.55 0.25
N PHE A 343 -11.75 7.32 1.53
CA PHE A 343 -12.08 6.06 2.19
C PHE A 343 -13.49 6.13 2.73
N LEU A 344 -14.27 5.05 2.56
CA LEU A 344 -15.63 4.91 3.04
C LEU A 344 -15.71 3.85 4.14
N GLY A 345 -16.61 4.07 5.09
CA GLY A 345 -16.86 3.14 6.21
C GLY A 345 -16.57 3.75 7.58
N THR A 346 -16.58 2.91 8.59
CA THR A 346 -16.17 3.26 9.95
C THR A 346 -14.67 3.53 10.02
N TYR A 347 -14.22 4.22 11.08
CA TYR A 347 -12.78 4.46 11.31
C TYR A 347 -11.95 3.17 11.20
N THR A 348 -12.43 2.08 11.79
CA THR A 348 -11.72 0.78 11.77
C THR A 348 -11.66 0.17 10.37
N GLU A 349 -12.75 0.25 9.61
CA GLU A 349 -12.79 -0.23 8.22
C GLU A 349 -11.85 0.58 7.34
N MET A 350 -11.86 1.91 7.43
CA MET A 350 -10.95 2.79 6.67
C MET A 350 -9.47 2.52 7.02
N ALA A 351 -9.16 2.38 8.31
CA ALA A 351 -7.82 2.05 8.77
C ALA A 351 -7.32 0.68 8.26
N SER A 352 -8.21 -0.32 8.21
CA SER A 352 -7.92 -1.65 7.66
C SER A 352 -7.65 -1.57 6.16
N GLN A 353 -8.47 -0.86 5.40
CA GLN A 353 -8.30 -0.65 3.96
C GLN A 353 -6.91 -0.04 3.64
N ILE A 354 -6.48 0.97 4.41
CA ILE A 354 -5.15 1.56 4.25
C ILE A 354 -4.05 0.53 4.55
N GLY A 355 -4.13 -0.13 5.71
CA GLY A 355 -3.06 -1.00 6.19
C GLY A 355 -2.88 -2.29 5.36
N GLU A 356 -3.93 -2.78 4.72
CA GLU A 356 -3.92 -3.96 3.86
C GLU A 356 -3.47 -3.66 2.43
N SER A 357 -3.53 -2.41 2.00
CA SER A 357 -3.22 -2.01 0.63
C SER A 357 -1.71 -1.93 0.31
N VAL A 358 -1.42 -1.84 -0.96
CA VAL A 358 -0.10 -1.47 -1.50
C VAL A 358 -0.01 0.06 -1.56
N PRO A 359 1.11 0.68 -1.10
CA PRO A 359 1.29 2.11 -1.23
C PRO A 359 1.21 2.58 -2.69
N PRO A 360 0.33 3.53 -3.02
CA PRO A 360 0.14 3.99 -4.41
C PRO A 360 1.41 4.46 -5.12
N LEU A 361 2.32 5.19 -4.45
CA LEU A 361 3.58 5.59 -5.10
C LEU A 361 4.49 4.40 -5.40
N LEU A 362 4.48 3.34 -4.57
CA LEU A 362 5.23 2.11 -4.86
C LEU A 362 4.62 1.37 -6.06
N ALA A 363 3.29 1.32 -6.16
CA ALA A 363 2.59 0.74 -7.30
C ALA A 363 2.81 1.56 -8.58
N ARG A 364 2.86 2.89 -8.46
CA ARG A 364 3.10 3.81 -9.57
C ARG A 364 4.45 3.56 -10.25
N VAL A 365 5.54 3.37 -9.49
CA VAL A 365 6.87 3.13 -10.10
C VAL A 365 6.92 1.81 -10.87
N ILE A 366 6.16 0.79 -10.47
CA ILE A 366 5.99 -0.46 -11.23
C ILE A 366 5.20 -0.19 -12.52
N ALA A 367 4.09 0.56 -12.43
CA ALA A 367 3.27 0.92 -13.58
C ALA A 367 4.05 1.75 -14.61
N GLU A 368 4.86 2.72 -14.16
CA GLU A 368 5.73 3.52 -15.03
C GLU A 368 6.84 2.70 -15.70
N ALA A 369 7.37 1.66 -15.01
CA ALA A 369 8.32 0.73 -15.62
C ALA A 369 7.67 -0.10 -16.74
N ILE A 370 6.41 -0.48 -16.57
CA ILE A 370 5.62 -1.13 -17.62
C ILE A 370 5.37 -0.18 -18.78
N LEU A 371 4.95 1.06 -18.53
CA LEU A 371 4.69 2.05 -19.59
C LEU A 371 5.91 2.36 -20.44
N ARG A 372 7.11 2.39 -19.85
CA ARG A 372 8.36 2.58 -20.62
C ARG A 372 8.70 1.39 -21.52
N ALA A 373 8.05 0.28 -21.33
CA ALA A 373 8.24 -0.96 -22.06
C ALA A 373 7.17 -1.21 -23.14
N PHE A 374 6.15 -0.32 -23.23
CA PHE A 374 5.18 -0.31 -24.33
C PHE A 374 5.83 0.20 -25.61
#